data_f25006c79412d85a53b4f444ecd9cc3e
#
_entry.id   f25006c79412d85a53b4f444ecd9cc3e
#
_cell.length_a   1.000
_cell.length_b   1.000
_cell.length_c   1.000
_cell.angle_alpha   90.00
_cell.angle_beta   90.00
_cell.angle_gamma   90.00
#
_symmetry.space_group_name_H-M   'P 1'
#
loop_
_entity.id
_entity.type
_entity.pdbx_description
1 polymer ?
#
loop_
_entity_poly.entity_id
_entity_poly.type
_entity_poly.pdbx_seq_one_letter_code
_entity_poly.pdbx_strand_id
1 'polypeptide(L)' 'MGKLYAGGIYVVAAAKNGKTEYWVAATSPKEATAAVQLVVGPSWKTRLSNRRLTPAQVAELSLQPDDVRRVGPLP' A
#
# COMPACT_ATOMS: atom_id res chain seq x y z
N MET A 1 -0.38 21.06 5.76
CA MET A 1 -0.69 20.98 5.08
C MET A 1 -0.92 19.87 4.32
N GLY A 2 -1.72 19.64 3.73
CA GLY A 2 -2.18 18.50 3.15
C GLY A 2 -1.25 17.89 2.18
N LYS A 3 -0.12 18.40 2.13
CA LYS A 3 0.75 17.90 1.30
C LYS A 3 1.40 16.73 1.74
N LEU A 4 1.13 16.23 2.91
CA LEU A 4 1.70 15.05 3.40
C LEU A 4 1.71 13.95 2.44
N TYR A 5 0.65 13.83 1.68
CA TYR A 5 0.52 12.72 0.82
C TYR A 5 0.79 13.02 -0.60
N ALA A 6 1.45 14.12 -0.90
CA ALA A 6 1.74 14.44 -2.24
C ALA A 6 2.53 13.31 -2.83
N GLY A 7 1.94 12.49 -3.59
CA GLY A 7 2.59 11.34 -4.16
C GLY A 7 2.87 10.28 -3.15
N GLY A 8 2.24 10.35 -2.01
CA GLY A 8 2.64 9.54 -0.91
C GLY A 8 1.79 8.35 -0.54
N ILE A 9 0.81 7.97 -1.34
CA ILE A 9 0.03 6.77 -1.06
C ILE A 9 0.14 5.85 -2.24
N TYR A 10 0.66 4.67 -2.02
CA TYR A 10 0.89 3.72 -3.09
C TYR A 10 0.31 2.37 -2.76
N VAL A 11 -0.20 1.69 -3.78
CA VAL A 11 -0.74 0.36 -3.64
C VAL A 11 0.38 -0.64 -3.91
N VAL A 12 0.55 -1.58 -3.02
CA VAL A 12 1.58 -2.61 -3.12
C VAL A 12 0.89 -3.97 -3.20
N ALA A 13 1.26 -4.77 -4.16
CA ALA A 13 0.76 -6.13 -4.28
C ALA A 13 1.72 -7.06 -3.58
N ALA A 14 1.19 -7.90 -2.70
CA ALA A 14 1.98 -8.91 -2.01
C ALA A 14 1.47 -10.28 -2.43
N ALA A 15 2.34 -11.12 -2.92
CA ALA A 15 1.95 -12.42 -3.46
C ALA A 15 2.68 -13.56 -2.77
N LYS A 16 1.95 -14.65 -2.54
CA LYS A 16 2.51 -15.84 -1.93
C LYS A 16 1.66 -17.04 -2.33
N ASN A 17 2.28 -18.08 -2.87
CA ASN A 17 1.58 -19.32 -3.20
C ASN A 17 0.29 -19.13 -4.00
N GLY A 18 0.34 -18.28 -5.00
CA GLY A 18 -0.82 -18.04 -5.84
C GLY A 18 -1.85 -17.08 -5.29
N LYS A 19 -1.64 -16.59 -4.07
CA LYS A 19 -2.53 -15.60 -3.49
C LYS A 19 -1.92 -14.23 -3.64
N THR A 20 -2.75 -13.24 -3.87
CA THR A 20 -2.29 -11.85 -3.94
C THR A 20 -3.14 -11.00 -3.01
N GLU A 21 -2.48 -10.24 -2.18
CA GLU A 21 -3.14 -9.27 -1.32
C GLU A 21 -2.68 -7.89 -1.73
N TYR A 22 -3.53 -6.92 -1.52
CA TYR A 22 -3.19 -5.54 -1.81
C TYR A 22 -3.08 -4.76 -0.52
N TRP A 23 -2.04 -3.96 -0.45
CA TRP A 23 -1.75 -3.14 0.72
C TRP A 23 -1.55 -1.72 0.25
N VAL A 24 -1.74 -0.77 1.12
CA VAL A 24 -1.42 0.62 0.83
C VAL A 24 -0.37 1.10 1.82
N ALA A 25 0.52 1.90 1.35
CA ALA A 25 1.54 2.49 2.18
C ALA A 25 1.61 3.98 1.93
N ALA A 26 1.54 4.76 3.00
CA ALA A 26 1.58 6.21 2.92
C ALA A 26 3.01 6.67 3.08
N THR A 27 3.84 6.37 2.09
CA THR A 27 5.25 6.70 2.12
C THR A 27 5.77 6.82 0.68
N SER A 28 7.02 7.04 0.48
CA SER A 28 7.56 7.18 -0.87
C SER A 28 7.50 5.87 -1.64
N PRO A 29 7.49 5.90 -2.95
CA PRO A 29 7.42 4.66 -3.74
C PRO A 29 8.56 3.72 -3.44
N LYS A 30 9.75 4.27 -3.20
CA LYS A 30 10.88 3.44 -2.91
C LYS A 30 10.70 2.70 -1.63
N GLU A 31 10.03 3.28 -0.66
CA GLU A 31 9.88 2.69 0.65
C GLU A 31 8.58 1.90 0.79
N ALA A 32 7.64 2.10 -0.11
CA ALA A 32 6.32 1.47 0.02
C ALA A 32 6.43 -0.05 0.01
N THR A 33 7.16 -0.61 -0.94
CA THR A 33 7.29 -2.07 -1.01
C THR A 33 8.04 -2.60 0.21
N ALA A 34 9.09 -1.89 0.65
CA ALA A 34 9.84 -2.32 1.82
C ALA A 34 8.99 -2.28 3.07
N ALA A 35 8.16 -1.27 3.21
CA ALA A 35 7.28 -1.14 4.37
C ALA A 35 6.28 -2.29 4.43
N VAL A 36 5.69 -2.64 3.29
CA VAL A 36 4.75 -3.75 3.24
C VAL A 36 5.48 -5.07 3.46
N GLN A 37 6.68 -5.21 2.90
CA GLN A 37 7.46 -6.43 3.07
C GLN A 37 7.74 -6.71 4.55
N LEU A 38 8.00 -5.67 5.32
CA LEU A 38 8.24 -5.84 6.74
C LEU A 38 6.99 -6.34 7.46
N VAL A 39 5.84 -5.94 7.01
CA VAL A 39 4.58 -6.35 7.64
C VAL A 39 4.21 -7.78 7.25
N VAL A 40 4.34 -8.12 5.98
CA VAL A 40 3.88 -9.44 5.51
C VAL A 40 4.92 -10.53 5.74
N GLY A 41 6.18 -10.16 5.86
CA GLY A 41 7.23 -11.14 6.13
C GLY A 41 7.93 -11.60 4.87
N PRO A 42 9.02 -12.35 5.03
CA PRO A 42 9.89 -12.72 3.90
C PRO A 42 9.29 -13.74 2.94
N SER A 43 8.24 -14.42 3.34
CA SER A 43 7.63 -15.40 2.45
C SER A 43 6.84 -14.77 1.33
N TRP A 44 6.51 -13.51 1.44
CA TRP A 44 5.71 -12.80 0.45
C TRP A 44 6.61 -12.01 -0.47
N LYS A 45 6.21 -11.91 -1.72
CA LYS A 45 6.91 -11.06 -2.67
C LYS A 45 6.08 -9.82 -2.88
N THR A 46 6.70 -8.66 -2.78
CA THR A 46 5.99 -7.39 -2.89
C THR A 46 6.44 -6.63 -4.11
N ARG A 47 5.53 -5.89 -4.71
CA ARG A 47 5.84 -4.99 -5.80
C ARG A 47 4.84 -3.86 -5.85
N LEU A 48 5.23 -2.75 -6.42
CA LEU A 48 4.29 -1.66 -6.61
C LEU A 48 3.24 -2.08 -7.63
N SER A 49 2.00 -1.77 -7.33
CA SER A 49 0.90 -2.03 -8.25
C SER A 49 0.57 -0.74 -8.97
N ASN A 50 0.03 -0.84 -10.17
CA ASN A 50 -0.44 0.33 -10.89
C ASN A 50 -1.88 0.66 -10.54
N ARG A 51 -2.48 -0.05 -9.59
CA ARG A 51 -3.82 0.26 -9.17
C ARG A 51 -3.81 1.50 -8.31
N ARG A 52 -4.90 2.22 -8.33
CA ARG A 52 -5.01 3.44 -7.57
C ARG A 52 -6.28 3.43 -6.75
N LEU A 53 -6.24 4.09 -5.62
CA LEU A 53 -7.41 4.26 -4.80
C LEU A 53 -8.14 5.52 -5.22
N THR A 54 -9.46 5.50 -5.09
CA THR A 54 -10.25 6.70 -5.29
C THR A 54 -10.09 7.61 -4.07
N PRO A 55 -10.37 8.91 -4.20
CA PRO A 55 -10.34 9.79 -3.05
C PRO A 55 -11.23 9.33 -1.90
N ALA A 56 -12.36 8.73 -2.22
CA ALA A 56 -13.26 8.22 -1.18
C ALA A 56 -12.62 7.06 -0.42
N GLN A 57 -11.93 6.17 -1.13
CA GLN A 57 -11.25 5.07 -0.47
C GLN A 57 -10.12 5.57 0.42
N VAL A 58 -9.39 6.55 -0.04
CA VAL A 58 -8.32 7.13 0.76
C VAL A 58 -8.89 7.76 2.03
N ALA A 59 -10.00 8.46 1.90
CA ALA A 59 -10.63 9.10 3.03
C ALA A 59 -11.10 8.09 4.06
N GLU A 60 -11.64 6.97 3.59
CA GLU A 60 -12.10 5.93 4.50
C GLU A 60 -10.98 5.28 5.29
N LEU A 61 -9.80 5.20 4.73
CA LEU A 61 -8.70 4.55 5.41
C LEU A 61 -8.08 5.43 6.48
N SER A 62 -8.29 6.72 6.40
CA SER A 62 -7.75 7.68 7.38
C SER A 62 -6.25 7.47 7.61
N LEU A 63 -5.49 7.35 6.53
CA LEU A 63 -4.08 7.05 6.63
C LEU A 63 -3.29 8.22 7.21
N GLN A 64 -2.35 7.89 8.04
CA GLN A 64 -1.38 8.84 8.55
C GLN A 64 -0.06 8.61 7.82
N PRO A 65 0.87 9.55 7.88
CA PRO A 65 2.18 9.33 7.27
C PRO A 65 2.80 8.03 7.77
N ASP A 66 3.37 7.28 6.87
CA ASP A 66 4.01 6.01 7.14
C ASP A 66 3.07 4.87 7.55
N ASP A 67 1.78 5.06 7.46
CA ASP A 67 0.84 3.98 7.71
C ASP A 67 0.90 2.94 6.61
N VAL A 68 0.73 1.69 6.99
CA VAL A 68 0.62 0.57 6.07
C VAL A 68 -0.65 -0.18 6.42
N ARG A 69 -1.54 -0.36 5.47
CA ARG A 69 -2.81 -1.04 5.70
C ARG A 69 -3.11 -2.02 4.62
N ARG A 70 -3.66 -3.16 5.01
CA ARG A 70 -4.15 -4.11 4.03
C ARG A 70 -5.50 -3.63 3.52
N VAL A 71 -5.71 -3.71 2.23
CA VAL A 71 -7.00 -3.40 1.63
C VAL A 71 -7.51 -4.67 0.97
N GLY A 72 -8.77 -4.78 0.80
CA GLY A 72 -9.35 -5.96 0.19
C GLY A 72 -8.99 -6.04 -1.28
N PRO A 73 -9.55 -7.02 -1.97
CA PRO A 73 -9.30 -7.12 -3.41
C PRO A 73 -9.76 -5.85 -4.08
N LEU A 74 -8.96 -5.35 -4.99
CA LEU A 74 -9.30 -4.14 -5.71
C LEU A 74 -9.97 -4.52 -7.03
N PRO A 75 -10.95 -3.76 -7.45
CA PRO A 75 -11.65 -4.07 -8.69
C PRO A 75 -10.76 -3.91 -9.91
#